data_a432d4f7520e82afb0dc5174e677c23e
#
_entry.id   a432d4f7520e82afb0dc5174e677c23e
#
_cell.length_a   1.000
_cell.length_b   1.000
_cell.length_c   1.000
_cell.angle_alpha   90.00
_cell.angle_beta   90.00
_cell.angle_gamma   90.00
#
_symmetry.space_group_name_H-M   'P 1'
#
loop_
_entity.id
_entity.type
_entity.pdbx_description
1 polymer ?
#
loop_
_entity_poly.entity_id
_entity_poly.type
_entity_poly.pdbx_seq_one_letter_code
_entity_poly.pdbx_strand_id
1 'polypeptide(L)'
;MKDILELIWYYIIDCLGVFVLVDLKTGDLKHQDLGQMQMYVNYYDRFGKTEDENPTIGILLCKDKSEQMVELTLSKDSNIYASKYELYLPDKNFFKKN
;
A
#
# COMPACT_ATOMS: atom_id res chain seq x y z
N MET A 1 -0.32 -7.67 19.39
CA MET A 1 -1.21 -6.55 19.06
C MET A 1 -0.44 -5.48 18.32
N LYS A 2 -0.99 -4.99 17.26
CA LYS A 2 -0.31 -3.99 16.47
C LYS A 2 -0.29 -2.66 17.19
N ASP A 3 0.85 -1.98 17.15
CA ASP A 3 0.94 -0.63 17.67
C ASP A 3 0.00 0.29 16.89
N ILE A 4 -0.61 1.21 17.60
CA ILE A 4 -1.52 2.16 16.98
C ILE A 4 -0.82 3.01 15.93
N LEU A 5 0.49 3.24 16.10
CA LEU A 5 1.29 4.01 15.14
C LEU A 5 1.58 3.22 13.87
N GLU A 6 1.35 1.92 13.90
CA GLU A 6 1.51 1.06 12.72
C GLU A 6 0.18 0.72 12.09
N LEU A 7 -0.85 1.46 12.43
CA LEU A 7 -2.15 1.25 11.83
C LEU A 7 -2.06 1.41 10.32
N ILE A 8 -2.67 0.46 9.66
CA ILE A 8 -2.75 0.46 8.22
C ILE A 8 -3.72 1.55 7.81
N TRP A 9 -3.25 2.49 7.02
CA TRP A 9 -4.08 3.54 6.47
C TRP A 9 -4.69 3.02 5.18
N TYR A 10 -5.96 2.67 5.25
CA TYR A 10 -6.68 2.29 4.06
C TYR A 10 -7.28 3.53 3.44
N TYR A 11 -6.91 3.76 2.21
CA TYR A 11 -7.69 4.64 1.38
C TYR A 11 -8.34 3.75 0.33
N ILE A 12 -9.65 3.64 0.42
CA ILE A 12 -10.41 2.95 -0.60
C ILE A 12 -10.81 4.02 -1.58
N ILE A 13 -10.17 4.01 -2.73
CA ILE A 13 -10.51 4.92 -3.80
C ILE A 13 -11.37 4.13 -4.76
N ASP A 14 -12.67 4.39 -4.73
CA ASP A 14 -13.59 3.80 -5.68
C ASP A 14 -13.72 4.77 -6.84
N CYS A 15 -12.68 4.81 -7.65
CA CYS A 15 -12.63 5.68 -8.81
C CYS A 15 -12.49 4.78 -10.02
N LEU A 16 -13.33 4.97 -11.02
CA LEU A 16 -13.29 4.19 -12.26
C LEU A 16 -13.55 2.69 -12.07
N GLY A 17 -14.28 2.33 -11.02
CA GLY A 17 -14.63 0.93 -10.78
C GLY A 17 -13.49 0.08 -10.29
N VAL A 18 -12.53 0.67 -9.57
CA VAL A 18 -11.40 -0.06 -8.99
C VAL A 18 -11.24 0.35 -7.53
N PHE A 19 -11.14 -0.64 -6.65
CA PHE A 19 -10.74 -0.38 -5.27
C PHE A 19 -9.23 -0.39 -5.17
N VAL A 20 -8.67 0.65 -4.57
CA VAL A 20 -7.24 0.76 -4.33
C VAL A 20 -7.02 0.83 -2.82
N LEU A 21 -6.30 -0.14 -2.29
CA LEU A 21 -5.92 -0.19 -0.88
C LEU A 21 -4.50 0.33 -0.75
N VAL A 22 -4.31 1.35 0.08
CA VAL A 22 -2.98 1.93 0.30
C VAL A 22 -2.59 1.71 1.75
N ASP A 23 -1.40 1.17 1.95
CA ASP A 23 -0.84 0.95 3.28
C ASP A 23 0.50 1.66 3.36
N LEU A 24 0.63 2.55 4.34
CA LEU A 24 1.86 3.29 4.57
C LEU A 24 2.61 2.68 5.75
N LYS A 25 3.82 2.21 5.51
CA LYS A 25 4.70 1.68 6.53
C LYS A 25 5.76 2.70 6.88
N THR A 26 5.97 2.91 8.17
CA THR A 26 6.95 3.88 8.64
C THR A 26 8.37 3.32 8.68
N GLY A 27 8.53 2.04 8.45
CA GLY A 27 9.83 1.37 8.46
C GLY A 27 10.05 0.54 7.22
N ASP A 28 10.88 -0.47 7.38
CA ASP A 28 11.21 -1.39 6.29
C ASP A 28 10.06 -2.35 6.03
N LEU A 29 9.89 -2.70 4.77
CA LEU A 29 8.86 -3.64 4.36
C LEU A 29 9.29 -5.06 4.72
N LYS A 30 8.39 -5.79 5.38
CA LYS A 30 8.60 -7.18 5.76
C LYS A 30 7.69 -8.09 4.95
N HIS A 31 8.07 -9.35 4.86
CA HIS A 31 7.25 -10.30 4.10
C HIS A 31 5.84 -10.45 4.67
N GLN A 32 5.67 -10.25 5.99
CA GLN A 32 4.35 -10.27 6.61
C GLN A 32 3.46 -9.15 6.10
N ASP A 33 4.06 -8.00 5.77
CA ASP A 33 3.30 -6.87 5.25
C ASP A 33 2.70 -7.18 3.89
N LEU A 34 3.45 -7.90 3.06
CA LEU A 34 2.97 -8.34 1.75
C LEU A 34 1.83 -9.35 1.90
N GLY A 35 2.00 -10.31 2.81
CA GLY A 35 0.98 -11.31 3.06
C GLY A 35 -0.31 -10.69 3.58
N GLN A 36 -0.19 -9.70 4.45
CA GLN A 36 -1.33 -9.00 5.00
C GLN A 36 -2.09 -8.23 3.91
N MET A 37 -1.35 -7.52 3.05
CA MET A 37 -1.97 -6.80 1.94
C MET A 37 -2.67 -7.78 0.99
N GLN A 38 -2.07 -8.93 0.72
CA GLN A 38 -2.69 -9.94 -0.13
C GLN A 38 -4.02 -10.41 0.46
N MET A 39 -4.06 -10.60 1.77
CA MET A 39 -5.28 -10.97 2.45
C MET A 39 -6.36 -9.90 2.30
N TYR A 40 -5.99 -8.64 2.44
CA TYR A 40 -6.93 -7.54 2.28
C TYR A 40 -7.44 -7.41 0.84
N VAL A 41 -6.54 -7.53 -0.12
CA VAL A 41 -6.93 -7.47 -1.54
C VAL A 41 -7.91 -8.60 -1.84
N ASN A 42 -7.62 -9.80 -1.37
CA ASN A 42 -8.49 -10.96 -1.56
C ASN A 42 -9.85 -10.73 -0.90
N TYR A 43 -9.85 -10.15 0.29
CA TYR A 43 -11.09 -9.88 1.01
C TYR A 43 -12.00 -8.93 0.22
N TYR A 44 -11.43 -7.84 -0.26
CA TYR A 44 -12.21 -6.86 -1.01
C TYR A 44 -12.67 -7.41 -2.37
N ASP A 45 -11.87 -8.24 -3.00
CA ASP A 45 -12.28 -8.88 -4.25
C ASP A 45 -13.47 -9.81 -4.05
N ARG A 46 -13.54 -10.47 -2.91
CA ARG A 46 -14.60 -11.44 -2.65
C ARG A 46 -15.85 -10.82 -2.06
N PHE A 47 -15.68 -9.82 -1.20
CA PHE A 47 -16.79 -9.32 -0.38
C PHE A 47 -17.07 -7.84 -0.54
N GLY A 48 -16.14 -7.08 -1.06
CA GLY A 48 -16.26 -5.63 -1.13
C GLY A 48 -16.65 -5.08 -2.49
N LYS A 49 -16.16 -5.68 -3.56
CA LYS A 49 -16.43 -5.17 -4.89
C LYS A 49 -17.67 -5.79 -5.49
N THR A 50 -18.29 -5.09 -6.44
CA THR A 50 -19.36 -5.63 -7.24
C THR A 50 -18.77 -6.39 -8.43
N GLU A 51 -19.63 -7.18 -9.11
CA GLU A 51 -19.18 -7.96 -10.26
C GLU A 51 -18.66 -7.10 -11.40
N ASP A 52 -19.14 -5.87 -11.49
CA ASP A 52 -18.77 -4.96 -12.57
C ASP A 52 -17.46 -4.22 -12.31
N GLU A 53 -16.92 -4.36 -11.09
CA GLU A 53 -15.69 -3.68 -10.75
C GLU A 53 -14.48 -4.51 -11.12
N ASN A 54 -13.39 -3.81 -11.44
CA ASN A 54 -12.11 -4.45 -11.73
C ASN A 54 -11.47 -5.00 -10.44
N PRO A 55 -10.50 -5.92 -10.56
CA PRO A 55 -9.82 -6.45 -9.38
C PRO A 55 -9.18 -5.37 -8.52
N THR A 56 -9.20 -5.61 -7.23
CA THR A 56 -8.64 -4.69 -6.23
C THR A 56 -7.12 -4.57 -6.40
N ILE A 57 -6.60 -3.36 -6.25
CA ILE A 57 -5.18 -3.08 -6.31
C ILE A 57 -4.69 -2.74 -4.91
N GLY A 58 -3.57 -3.33 -4.50
CA GLY A 58 -2.92 -3.02 -3.24
C GLY A 58 -1.62 -2.27 -3.47
N ILE A 59 -1.41 -1.19 -2.72
CA ILE A 59 -0.19 -0.40 -2.79
C ILE A 59 0.42 -0.31 -1.40
N LEU A 60 1.66 -0.76 -1.29
CA LEU A 60 2.43 -0.64 -0.06
C LEU A 60 3.51 0.41 -0.24
N LEU A 61 3.47 1.42 0.60
CA LEU A 61 4.49 2.46 0.63
C LEU A 61 5.35 2.24 1.86
N CYS A 62 6.65 2.18 1.69
CA CYS A 62 7.57 1.88 2.77
C CYS A 62 8.82 2.74 2.70
N LYS A 63 9.56 2.78 3.80
CA LYS A 63 10.80 3.52 3.86
C LYS A 63 11.88 2.80 3.06
N ASP A 64 11.95 1.48 3.18
CA ASP A 64 12.91 0.67 2.44
C ASP A 64 12.34 -0.73 2.22
N LYS A 65 12.84 -1.40 1.20
CA LYS A 65 12.38 -2.74 0.87
C LYS A 65 13.47 -3.49 0.11
N SER A 66 13.41 -4.81 0.22
CA SER A 66 14.23 -5.70 -0.60
C SER A 66 13.45 -6.07 -1.86
N GLU A 67 13.98 -5.71 -3.00
CA GLU A 67 13.37 -6.06 -4.30
C GLU A 67 13.23 -7.58 -4.42
N GLN A 68 14.26 -8.30 -4.00
CA GLN A 68 14.27 -9.74 -4.08
C GLN A 68 13.19 -10.37 -3.20
N MET A 69 13.01 -9.85 -1.99
CA MET A 69 11.97 -10.34 -1.08
C MET A 69 10.59 -10.13 -1.68
N VAL A 70 10.34 -8.97 -2.26
CA VAL A 70 9.06 -8.66 -2.89
C VAL A 70 8.80 -9.63 -4.03
N GLU A 71 9.79 -9.82 -4.89
CA GLU A 71 9.68 -10.71 -6.04
C GLU A 71 9.40 -12.15 -5.65
N LEU A 72 10.06 -12.62 -4.60
CA LEU A 72 9.90 -14.01 -4.15
C LEU A 72 8.60 -14.22 -3.35
N THR A 73 8.07 -13.18 -2.76
CA THR A 73 6.88 -13.29 -1.92
C THR A 73 5.58 -13.17 -2.71
N LEU A 74 5.55 -12.25 -3.67
CA LEU A 74 4.36 -12.00 -4.46
C LEU A 74 4.35 -12.86 -5.72
N SER A 75 3.18 -13.35 -6.08
CA SER A 75 3.03 -14.05 -7.35
C SER A 75 3.08 -13.05 -8.51
N LYS A 76 3.40 -13.54 -9.71
CA LYS A 76 3.49 -12.70 -10.89
C LYS A 76 2.16 -12.06 -11.26
N ASP A 77 1.07 -12.71 -10.91
CA ASP A 77 -0.28 -12.22 -11.22
C ASP A 77 -0.85 -11.35 -10.12
N SER A 78 -0.04 -11.02 -9.12
CA SER A 78 -0.49 -10.22 -8.00
C SER A 78 -0.77 -8.78 -8.42
N ASN A 79 -1.84 -8.22 -7.87
CA ASN A 79 -2.18 -6.81 -8.06
C ASN A 79 -1.65 -5.95 -6.92
N ILE A 80 -0.54 -6.36 -6.33
CA ILE A 80 0.07 -5.65 -5.21
C ILE A 80 1.37 -5.04 -5.66
N TYR A 81 1.55 -3.77 -5.34
CA TYR A 81 2.73 -3.00 -5.71
C TYR A 81 3.36 -2.45 -4.44
N ALA A 82 4.66 -2.63 -4.32
CA ALA A 82 5.42 -2.09 -3.20
C ALA A 82 6.40 -1.05 -3.73
N SER A 83 6.40 0.12 -3.11
CA SER A 83 7.26 1.22 -3.55
C SER A 83 7.85 1.94 -2.34
N LYS A 84 9.07 2.41 -2.48
CA LYS A 84 9.66 3.27 -1.46
C LYS A 84 9.09 4.67 -1.61
N TYR A 85 8.83 5.31 -0.47
CA TYR A 85 8.53 6.73 -0.49
C TYR A 85 9.77 7.51 -0.04
N GLU A 86 9.85 8.73 -0.48
CA GLU A 86 10.90 9.64 -0.05
C GLU A 86 10.25 10.78 0.71
N LEU A 87 10.73 11.01 1.93
CA LEU A 87 10.21 12.09 2.73
C LEU A 87 10.84 13.39 2.25
N TYR A 88 10.05 14.21 1.63
CA TYR A 88 10.49 15.51 1.16
C TYR A 88 10.03 16.58 2.13
N LEU A 89 11.02 17.28 2.71
CA LEU A 89 10.73 18.42 3.56
C LEU A 89 11.06 19.69 2.77
N PRO A 90 10.08 20.55 2.57
CA PRO A 90 10.35 21.79 1.85
C PRO A 90 11.41 22.64 2.56
N ASP A 91 12.16 23.38 1.77
CA ASP A 91 13.11 24.35 2.30
C ASP A 91 12.39 25.31 3.23
N LYS A 92 13.09 25.78 4.25
CA LYS A 92 12.60 26.84 5.15
C LYS A 92 12.01 28.00 4.37
N ASN A 93 12.67 28.37 3.30
CA ASN A 93 12.26 29.53 2.50
C ASN A 93 10.96 29.29 1.75
N PHE A 94 10.55 28.05 1.59
CA PHE A 94 9.32 27.72 0.91
C PHE A 94 8.11 28.34 1.61
N PHE A 95 8.13 28.37 2.94
CA PHE A 95 7.02 28.88 3.73
C PHE A 95 7.15 30.36 4.06
N LYS A 96 8.26 31.00 3.71
CA LYS A 96 8.44 32.41 3.99
C LYS A 96 7.67 33.24 2.98
N LYS A 97 6.83 34.11 3.50
CA LYS A 97 6.20 35.13 2.67
C LYS A 97 7.05 36.38 2.67
N ASN A 98 7.27 36.92 1.53
CA ASN A 98 7.95 38.19 1.40
C ASN A 98 7.01 39.31 1.70
#